data_8e395f3871d4359d6f6b066788feb8e8
#
_entry.id   8e395f3871d4359d6f6b066788feb8e8
#
_cell.length_a   1.000
_cell.length_b   1.000
_cell.length_c   1.000
_cell.angle_alpha   90.00
_cell.angle_beta   90.00
_cell.angle_gamma   90.00
#
_symmetry.space_group_name_H-M   'P 1'
#
loop_
_entity.id
_entity.type
_entity.pdbx_description
1 polymer ?
#
loop_
_entity_poly.entity_id
_entity_poly.type
_entity_poly.pdbx_seq_one_letter_code
_entity_poly.pdbx_strand_id
1 'polypeptide(L)'
;MANLRSGVSQTLQRDGWDELSALLARTLPGVRLESVIQGWVYLDQFERGILAYSEIESPTPEDDRWLGVCHFKLFDDANALRAFIRAAQRGALGARVNQAHALMFLDRSEESTRILDQVDPERLSRYDQVLYFRVRSIDEETGGNIRQALKHADEAWRRVQGIPEFSVLAPSVLAQLGVLYARYGRAQRALWHLERGIQMTTGTEQLKVRLKRAIVLTTLGRNADARSELNSMELTQGATGLMAEKTLLLGDVAWASGELENAIGHYGEAIGLAAEADLDYEEFLCHLSMMTLSGFLGRTAQAALHRQEAQRRISDKSDGLQFRFREGLLDYWGGMTSTRQTVSQLVEISDRLFDMGLLQEMGSVKVHVAAIELADAPDRTQAILDELHVLSITLQNASFLAREWALLPELRRFTSQTHPSLANRPPAILELRTLGEERILLAGSDVRLPLRRAVELLAYFLEHKTATFERVRADLFPDEKHRTAKSYFHQFRHQLKEHVEGLEIEYDAESRMYRLKSEIDILWDVADLRAGRRSEVPGPFLPTCTSDWALTLDHALERFRTAH
;
A
#
# COMPACT_ATOMS: atom_id res chain seq x y z
N MET A 1 35.08 15.43 -12.79
CA MET A 1 34.42 16.64 -13.36
C MET A 1 35.23 17.25 -14.53
N ALA A 2 36.56 17.44 -14.46
CA ALA A 2 37.34 18.00 -15.58
C ALA A 2 37.33 17.15 -16.87
N ASN A 3 37.29 15.82 -16.78
CA ASN A 3 37.30 14.92 -17.93
C ASN A 3 35.93 14.81 -18.68
N LEU A 4 34.81 15.18 -18.06
CA LEU A 4 33.49 15.18 -18.70
C LEU A 4 33.29 16.44 -19.57
N ARG A 5 34.03 17.53 -19.32
CA ARG A 5 33.93 18.76 -20.11
C ARG A 5 34.46 18.65 -21.54
N SER A 6 35.32 17.68 -21.84
CA SER A 6 36.02 17.62 -23.13
C SER A 6 35.22 17.03 -24.28
N GLY A 7 34.05 16.48 -24.02
CA GLY A 7 33.20 15.84 -25.05
C GLY A 7 31.84 16.50 -25.36
N VAL A 8 31.55 17.65 -24.75
CA VAL A 8 30.26 18.34 -24.87
C VAL A 8 30.43 19.62 -25.70
N SER A 9 29.45 19.92 -26.58
CA SER A 9 29.52 21.09 -27.45
C SER A 9 29.62 22.42 -26.66
N GLN A 10 30.23 23.44 -27.25
CA GLN A 10 30.51 24.72 -26.56
C GLN A 10 29.28 25.45 -26.01
N THR A 11 28.09 25.16 -26.54
CA THR A 11 26.82 25.79 -26.11
C THR A 11 26.27 25.18 -24.82
N LEU A 12 26.39 23.86 -24.61
CA LEU A 12 26.07 23.19 -23.34
C LEU A 12 27.16 23.40 -22.29
N GLN A 13 28.37 23.76 -22.73
CA GLN A 13 29.52 23.88 -21.86
C GLN A 13 29.46 25.07 -20.87
N ARG A 14 28.71 26.13 -21.15
CA ARG A 14 28.67 27.30 -20.27
C ARG A 14 27.45 27.39 -19.36
N ASP A 15 26.26 27.33 -19.91
CA ASP A 15 25.06 27.63 -19.13
C ASP A 15 24.39 26.38 -18.53
N GLY A 16 24.30 25.27 -19.28
CA GLY A 16 23.63 24.05 -18.79
C GLY A 16 24.44 23.24 -17.78
N TRP A 17 25.80 23.21 -17.92
CA TRP A 17 26.65 22.48 -17.00
C TRP A 17 26.81 23.16 -15.64
N ASP A 18 26.92 24.48 -15.64
CA ASP A 18 27.04 25.25 -14.41
C ASP A 18 25.73 25.22 -13.62
N GLU A 19 24.58 25.28 -14.30
CA GLU A 19 23.26 25.08 -13.71
C GLU A 19 23.12 23.67 -13.12
N LEU A 20 23.43 22.62 -13.90
CA LEU A 20 23.41 21.25 -13.46
C LEU A 20 24.32 20.99 -12.24
N SER A 21 25.56 21.52 -12.31
CA SER A 21 26.54 21.36 -11.22
C SER A 21 26.09 22.07 -9.94
N ALA A 22 25.48 23.26 -10.07
CA ALA A 22 24.96 24.01 -8.92
C ALA A 22 23.75 23.32 -8.28
N LEU A 23 22.84 22.78 -9.09
CA LEU A 23 21.69 22.01 -8.63
C LEU A 23 22.13 20.72 -7.93
N LEU A 24 23.03 19.95 -8.54
CA LEU A 24 23.52 18.70 -7.95
C LEU A 24 24.32 18.92 -6.67
N ALA A 25 25.10 20.00 -6.58
CA ALA A 25 25.82 20.34 -5.36
C ALA A 25 24.89 20.60 -4.16
N ARG A 26 23.68 21.09 -4.44
CA ARG A 26 22.64 21.35 -3.42
C ARG A 26 21.85 20.09 -3.06
N THR A 27 21.51 19.26 -4.06
CA THR A 27 20.59 18.12 -3.89
C THR A 27 21.31 16.82 -3.56
N LEU A 28 22.51 16.61 -4.09
CA LEU A 28 23.30 15.37 -3.98
C LEU A 28 24.79 15.66 -3.73
N PRO A 29 25.15 16.22 -2.58
CA PRO A 29 26.54 16.53 -2.28
C PRO A 29 27.41 15.26 -2.25
N GLY A 30 28.54 15.30 -2.96
CA GLY A 30 29.48 14.19 -3.01
C GLY A 30 29.27 13.14 -4.10
N VAL A 31 28.20 13.25 -4.90
CA VAL A 31 27.99 12.38 -6.06
C VAL A 31 29.06 12.64 -7.13
N ARG A 32 29.60 11.56 -7.69
CA ARG A 32 30.50 11.61 -8.84
C ARG A 32 29.73 11.12 -10.07
N LEU A 33 29.58 12.01 -11.04
CA LEU A 33 28.92 11.68 -12.29
C LEU A 33 29.85 10.95 -13.24
N GLU A 34 29.35 9.91 -13.89
CA GLU A 34 29.98 9.17 -15.00
C GLU A 34 29.55 9.76 -16.36
N SER A 35 28.42 10.48 -16.38
CA SER A 35 27.81 11.09 -17.55
C SER A 35 27.08 12.37 -17.18
N VAL A 36 27.01 13.34 -18.10
CA VAL A 36 26.17 14.55 -17.96
C VAL A 36 24.69 14.16 -17.89
N ILE A 37 24.31 13.14 -18.67
CA ILE A 37 22.93 12.65 -18.74
C ILE A 37 22.50 12.08 -17.39
N GLN A 38 23.41 11.38 -16.68
CA GLN A 38 23.18 10.91 -15.31
C GLN A 38 22.75 12.06 -14.37
N GLY A 39 23.37 13.21 -14.51
CA GLY A 39 23.03 14.39 -13.71
C GLY A 39 21.59 14.85 -13.96
N TRP A 40 21.14 14.88 -15.21
CA TRP A 40 19.76 15.21 -15.54
C TRP A 40 18.77 14.14 -15.05
N VAL A 41 19.15 12.86 -15.11
CA VAL A 41 18.34 11.76 -14.54
C VAL A 41 18.16 11.93 -13.04
N TYR A 42 19.21 12.32 -12.31
CA TYR A 42 19.14 12.54 -10.86
C TYR A 42 18.29 13.75 -10.45
N LEU A 43 18.00 14.64 -11.39
CA LEU A 43 17.12 15.80 -11.22
C LEU A 43 15.73 15.58 -11.81
N ASP A 44 15.37 14.35 -12.22
CA ASP A 44 14.12 13.98 -12.88
C ASP A 44 13.82 14.79 -14.16
N GLN A 45 14.88 15.23 -14.89
CA GLN A 45 14.78 16.02 -16.13
C GLN A 45 15.17 15.19 -17.35
N PHE A 46 14.38 14.17 -17.65
CA PHE A 46 14.70 13.14 -18.62
C PHE A 46 14.79 13.67 -20.06
N GLU A 47 13.89 14.59 -20.46
CA GLU A 47 13.91 15.21 -21.79
C GLU A 47 15.18 16.05 -21.99
N ARG A 48 15.65 16.75 -20.95
CA ARG A 48 16.93 17.46 -20.99
C ARG A 48 18.12 16.49 -21.11
N GLY A 49 18.01 15.32 -20.50
CA GLY A 49 18.99 14.25 -20.65
C GLY A 49 19.09 13.76 -22.11
N ILE A 50 17.95 13.57 -22.79
CA ILE A 50 17.90 13.16 -24.20
C ILE A 50 18.48 14.26 -25.11
N LEU A 51 18.13 15.54 -24.86
CA LEU A 51 18.69 16.67 -25.61
C LEU A 51 20.20 16.76 -25.41
N ALA A 52 20.68 16.64 -24.18
CA ALA A 52 22.10 16.66 -23.88
C ALA A 52 22.88 15.54 -24.61
N TYR A 53 22.30 14.34 -24.73
CA TYR A 53 22.91 13.25 -25.49
C TYR A 53 23.11 13.61 -26.98
N SER A 54 22.14 14.29 -27.61
CA SER A 54 22.22 14.67 -29.03
C SER A 54 23.34 15.66 -29.35
N GLU A 55 23.86 16.33 -28.33
CA GLU A 55 24.95 17.30 -28.44
C GLU A 55 26.34 16.71 -28.11
N ILE A 56 26.42 15.42 -27.73
CA ILE A 56 27.68 14.73 -27.47
C ILE A 56 28.27 14.21 -28.76
N GLU A 57 29.42 14.75 -29.20
CA GLU A 57 30.07 14.33 -30.44
C GLU A 57 30.54 12.85 -30.42
N SER A 58 30.98 12.35 -29.27
CA SER A 58 31.50 11.00 -29.09
C SER A 58 30.95 10.38 -27.81
N PRO A 59 29.71 9.87 -27.80
CA PRO A 59 29.10 9.31 -26.62
C PRO A 59 29.91 8.14 -26.04
N THR A 60 30.09 8.13 -24.72
CA THR A 60 30.69 7.01 -23.98
C THR A 60 29.68 5.87 -23.77
N PRO A 61 30.09 4.66 -23.39
CA PRO A 61 29.17 3.60 -23.01
C PRO A 61 28.20 4.00 -21.88
N GLU A 62 28.66 4.83 -20.93
CA GLU A 62 27.82 5.33 -19.84
C GLU A 62 26.82 6.39 -20.33
N ASP A 63 27.15 7.21 -21.33
CA ASP A 63 26.18 8.13 -21.94
C ASP A 63 25.06 7.34 -22.63
N ASP A 64 25.38 6.27 -23.38
CA ASP A 64 24.38 5.37 -23.98
C ASP A 64 23.48 4.75 -22.89
N ARG A 65 24.06 4.34 -21.77
CA ARG A 65 23.33 3.75 -20.63
C ARG A 65 22.35 4.75 -20.02
N TRP A 66 22.82 5.96 -19.69
CA TRP A 66 21.96 6.97 -19.07
C TRP A 66 20.92 7.54 -20.03
N LEU A 67 21.19 7.57 -21.35
CA LEU A 67 20.17 7.80 -22.36
C LEU A 67 19.05 6.74 -22.27
N GLY A 68 19.43 5.48 -22.13
CA GLY A 68 18.48 4.38 -21.93
C GLY A 68 17.62 4.58 -20.69
N VAL A 69 18.21 5.08 -19.58
CA VAL A 69 17.45 5.40 -18.37
C VAL A 69 16.46 6.55 -18.61
N CYS A 70 16.81 7.58 -19.39
CA CYS A 70 15.89 8.65 -19.75
C CYS A 70 14.67 8.10 -20.51
N HIS A 71 14.90 7.30 -21.56
CA HIS A 71 13.81 6.67 -22.30
C HIS A 71 12.94 5.77 -21.43
N PHE A 72 13.55 4.95 -20.57
CA PHE A 72 12.83 4.07 -19.65
C PHE A 72 11.91 4.85 -18.68
N LYS A 73 12.39 5.98 -18.17
CA LYS A 73 11.59 6.86 -17.29
C LYS A 73 10.44 7.57 -18.01
N LEU A 74 10.55 7.72 -19.33
CA LEU A 74 9.52 8.26 -20.21
C LEU A 74 8.63 7.18 -20.85
N PHE A 75 8.70 5.93 -20.36
CA PHE A 75 7.93 4.79 -20.86
C PHE A 75 8.21 4.42 -22.33
N ASP A 76 9.38 4.80 -22.84
CA ASP A 76 9.85 4.41 -24.18
C ASP A 76 10.79 3.20 -24.07
N ASP A 77 10.22 2.05 -23.71
CA ASP A 77 10.95 0.84 -23.36
C ASP A 77 11.74 0.27 -24.55
N ALA A 78 11.26 0.47 -25.78
CA ALA A 78 11.94 0.02 -26.98
C ALA A 78 13.24 0.79 -27.22
N ASN A 79 13.25 2.11 -27.08
CA ASN A 79 14.46 2.92 -27.18
C ASN A 79 15.38 2.73 -25.98
N ALA A 80 14.81 2.57 -24.78
CA ALA A 80 15.56 2.25 -23.58
C ALA A 80 16.35 0.94 -23.76
N LEU A 81 15.69 -0.14 -24.18
CA LEU A 81 16.33 -1.44 -24.39
C LEU A 81 17.44 -1.36 -25.45
N ARG A 82 17.22 -0.65 -26.57
CA ARG A 82 18.24 -0.45 -27.60
C ARG A 82 19.48 0.28 -27.04
N ALA A 83 19.29 1.31 -26.26
CA ALA A 83 20.38 2.07 -25.64
C ALA A 83 21.14 1.21 -24.61
N PHE A 84 20.45 0.42 -23.78
CA PHE A 84 21.09 -0.49 -22.82
C PHE A 84 21.89 -1.59 -23.50
N ILE A 85 21.37 -2.20 -24.56
CA ILE A 85 22.11 -3.21 -25.36
C ILE A 85 23.38 -2.59 -25.92
N ARG A 86 23.31 -1.42 -26.55
CA ARG A 86 24.47 -0.70 -27.10
C ARG A 86 25.52 -0.39 -26.03
N ALA A 87 25.08 0.12 -24.88
CA ALA A 87 25.96 0.41 -23.74
C ALA A 87 26.66 -0.85 -23.21
N ALA A 88 25.91 -1.95 -23.03
CA ALA A 88 26.44 -3.23 -22.56
C ALA A 88 27.48 -3.84 -23.53
N GLN A 89 27.22 -3.79 -24.84
CA GLN A 89 28.16 -4.25 -25.89
C GLN A 89 29.45 -3.43 -25.88
N ARG A 90 29.42 -2.17 -25.49
CA ARG A 90 30.57 -1.28 -25.39
C ARG A 90 31.26 -1.32 -24.02
N GLY A 91 30.81 -2.17 -23.09
CA GLY A 91 31.48 -2.45 -21.82
C GLY A 91 30.92 -1.77 -20.57
N ALA A 92 29.78 -1.05 -20.64
CA ALA A 92 29.10 -0.52 -19.45
C ALA A 92 28.46 -1.69 -18.67
N LEU A 93 29.07 -2.11 -17.57
CA LEU A 93 28.63 -3.28 -16.79
C LEU A 93 27.21 -3.08 -16.21
N GLY A 94 26.94 -1.89 -15.66
CA GLY A 94 25.62 -1.55 -15.12
C GLY A 94 24.50 -1.58 -16.16
N ALA A 95 24.81 -1.40 -17.45
CA ALA A 95 23.83 -1.45 -18.53
C ALA A 95 23.16 -2.83 -18.69
N ARG A 96 23.84 -3.93 -18.28
CA ARG A 96 23.23 -5.26 -18.26
C ARG A 96 22.10 -5.35 -17.24
N VAL A 97 22.27 -4.72 -16.09
CA VAL A 97 21.22 -4.66 -15.06
C VAL A 97 20.03 -3.84 -15.55
N ASN A 98 20.29 -2.68 -16.18
CA ASN A 98 19.24 -1.87 -16.79
C ASN A 98 18.52 -2.60 -17.94
N GLN A 99 19.28 -3.35 -18.78
CA GLN A 99 18.72 -4.18 -19.84
C GLN A 99 17.77 -5.25 -19.28
N ALA A 100 18.19 -5.97 -18.23
CA ALA A 100 17.35 -6.96 -17.57
C ALA A 100 16.07 -6.32 -17.01
N HIS A 101 16.19 -5.14 -16.39
CA HIS A 101 15.04 -4.40 -15.87
C HIS A 101 14.05 -4.01 -16.98
N ALA A 102 14.52 -3.47 -18.10
CA ALA A 102 13.65 -3.11 -19.24
C ALA A 102 12.97 -4.34 -19.87
N LEU A 103 13.67 -5.48 -19.95
CA LEU A 103 13.10 -6.73 -20.47
C LEU A 103 11.92 -7.23 -19.62
N MET A 104 11.93 -7.00 -18.32
CA MET A 104 10.80 -7.37 -17.44
C MET A 104 9.52 -6.58 -17.79
N PHE A 105 9.66 -5.29 -18.12
CA PHE A 105 8.52 -4.47 -18.56
C PHE A 105 8.04 -4.79 -19.98
N LEU A 106 8.83 -5.52 -20.75
CA LEU A 106 8.48 -6.01 -22.08
C LEU A 106 8.04 -7.49 -22.08
N ASP A 107 7.63 -8.04 -20.92
CA ASP A 107 7.21 -9.44 -20.73
C ASP A 107 8.25 -10.50 -21.17
N ARG A 108 9.54 -10.14 -21.16
CA ARG A 108 10.66 -10.99 -21.54
C ARG A 108 11.44 -11.45 -20.31
N SER A 109 10.73 -11.91 -19.27
CA SER A 109 11.29 -12.26 -17.96
C SER A 109 12.37 -13.34 -18.02
N GLU A 110 12.22 -14.37 -18.87
CA GLU A 110 13.25 -15.41 -19.03
C GLU A 110 14.59 -14.87 -19.58
N GLU A 111 14.53 -13.85 -20.42
CA GLU A 111 15.74 -13.20 -20.93
C GLU A 111 16.37 -12.31 -19.87
N SER A 112 15.55 -11.62 -19.08
CA SER A 112 15.98 -10.84 -17.93
C SER A 112 16.76 -11.71 -16.95
N THR A 113 16.18 -12.83 -16.52
CA THR A 113 16.81 -13.79 -15.59
C THR A 113 18.15 -14.29 -16.12
N ARG A 114 18.21 -14.69 -17.42
CA ARG A 114 19.45 -15.15 -18.05
C ARG A 114 20.56 -14.09 -18.05
N ILE A 115 20.20 -12.82 -18.24
CA ILE A 115 21.18 -11.72 -18.18
C ILE A 115 21.67 -11.52 -16.75
N LEU A 116 20.75 -11.48 -15.77
CA LEU A 116 21.09 -11.30 -14.36
C LEU A 116 21.99 -12.42 -13.83
N ASP A 117 21.80 -13.67 -14.28
CA ASP A 117 22.62 -14.82 -13.89
C ASP A 117 24.07 -14.71 -14.37
N GLN A 118 24.32 -13.94 -15.43
CA GLN A 118 25.67 -13.69 -15.97
C GLN A 118 26.36 -12.47 -15.33
N VAL A 119 25.65 -11.70 -14.49
CA VAL A 119 26.20 -10.52 -13.84
C VAL A 119 26.78 -10.90 -12.48
N ASP A 120 28.07 -10.65 -12.30
CA ASP A 120 28.72 -10.72 -11.00
C ASP A 120 28.50 -9.40 -10.24
N PRO A 121 27.69 -9.38 -9.17
CA PRO A 121 27.38 -8.15 -8.45
C PRO A 121 28.61 -7.50 -7.79
N GLU A 122 29.65 -8.28 -7.44
CA GLU A 122 30.85 -7.72 -6.79
C GLU A 122 31.72 -6.89 -7.76
N ARG A 123 31.49 -7.02 -9.07
CA ARG A 123 32.16 -6.23 -10.11
C ARG A 123 31.43 -4.93 -10.45
N LEU A 124 30.22 -4.75 -9.93
CA LEU A 124 29.39 -3.58 -10.16
C LEU A 124 29.78 -2.42 -9.23
N SER A 125 29.50 -1.19 -9.65
CA SER A 125 29.53 -0.03 -8.75
C SER A 125 28.55 -0.21 -7.58
N ARG A 126 28.74 0.51 -6.47
CA ARG A 126 27.81 0.43 -5.33
C ARG A 126 26.38 0.82 -5.73
N TYR A 127 26.22 1.81 -6.59
CA TYR A 127 24.95 2.18 -7.18
C TYR A 127 24.31 1.01 -7.93
N ASP A 128 25.08 0.37 -8.83
CA ASP A 128 24.60 -0.73 -9.65
C ASP A 128 24.33 -1.99 -8.85
N GLN A 129 25.03 -2.22 -7.75
CA GLN A 129 24.71 -3.30 -6.83
C GLN A 129 23.31 -3.12 -6.21
N VAL A 130 22.94 -1.89 -5.79
CA VAL A 130 21.58 -1.61 -5.30
C VAL A 130 20.55 -1.92 -6.38
N LEU A 131 20.81 -1.45 -7.60
CA LEU A 131 19.91 -1.67 -8.73
C LEU A 131 19.81 -3.17 -9.05
N TYR A 132 20.93 -3.91 -9.08
CA TYR A 132 20.96 -5.35 -9.30
C TYR A 132 20.08 -6.11 -8.30
N PHE A 133 20.27 -5.87 -7.00
CA PHE A 133 19.47 -6.55 -5.98
C PHE A 133 18.00 -6.15 -6.04
N ARG A 134 17.68 -4.91 -6.40
CA ARG A 134 16.30 -4.49 -6.63
C ARG A 134 15.67 -5.20 -7.84
N VAL A 135 16.38 -5.30 -8.96
CA VAL A 135 15.89 -5.99 -10.17
C VAL A 135 15.75 -7.49 -9.91
N ARG A 136 16.72 -8.12 -9.22
CA ARG A 136 16.59 -9.51 -8.76
C ARG A 136 15.39 -9.73 -7.87
N SER A 137 15.09 -8.77 -7.00
CA SER A 137 13.90 -8.83 -6.15
C SER A 137 12.61 -8.86 -6.97
N ILE A 138 12.53 -8.06 -8.03
CA ILE A 138 11.37 -8.04 -8.93
C ILE A 138 11.29 -9.36 -9.72
N ASP A 139 12.42 -9.85 -10.23
CA ASP A 139 12.53 -11.12 -10.96
C ASP A 139 12.00 -12.31 -10.14
N GLU A 140 12.42 -12.42 -8.88
CA GLU A 140 11.95 -13.43 -7.94
C GLU A 140 10.47 -13.24 -7.55
N GLU A 141 10.00 -12.00 -7.46
CA GLU A 141 8.60 -11.68 -7.20
C GLU A 141 7.71 -12.16 -8.36
N THR A 142 8.09 -11.86 -9.59
CA THR A 142 7.39 -12.31 -10.81
C THR A 142 7.43 -13.85 -10.94
N GLY A 143 8.55 -14.48 -10.54
CA GLY A 143 8.66 -15.92 -10.44
C GLY A 143 7.83 -16.57 -9.31
N GLY A 144 7.18 -15.75 -8.46
CA GLY A 144 6.37 -16.21 -7.31
C GLY A 144 7.19 -16.58 -6.07
N ASN A 145 8.47 -16.25 -6.00
CA ASN A 145 9.34 -16.57 -4.88
C ASN A 145 9.48 -15.38 -3.92
N ILE A 146 8.38 -15.02 -3.24
CA ILE A 146 8.32 -13.83 -2.37
C ILE A 146 9.39 -13.82 -1.27
N ARG A 147 9.75 -14.99 -0.73
CA ARG A 147 10.79 -15.06 0.32
C ARG A 147 12.17 -14.68 -0.21
N GLN A 148 12.50 -15.09 -1.42
CA GLN A 148 13.78 -14.76 -2.05
C GLN A 148 13.77 -13.30 -2.54
N ALA A 149 12.64 -12.84 -3.09
CA ALA A 149 12.43 -11.44 -3.44
C ALA A 149 12.69 -10.50 -2.25
N LEU A 150 12.14 -10.83 -1.06
CA LEU A 150 12.40 -10.07 0.17
C LEU A 150 13.88 -10.04 0.55
N LYS A 151 14.60 -11.17 0.45
CA LYS A 151 16.05 -11.19 0.75
C LYS A 151 16.84 -10.25 -0.16
N HIS A 152 16.51 -10.23 -1.44
CA HIS A 152 17.16 -9.34 -2.40
C HIS A 152 16.78 -7.87 -2.14
N ALA A 153 15.52 -7.57 -1.84
CA ALA A 153 15.10 -6.21 -1.48
C ALA A 153 15.78 -5.71 -0.19
N ASP A 154 15.89 -6.57 0.85
CA ASP A 154 16.62 -6.25 2.07
C ASP A 154 18.11 -6.02 1.81
N GLU A 155 18.71 -6.77 0.86
CA GLU A 155 20.10 -6.55 0.44
C GLU A 155 20.25 -5.20 -0.28
N ALA A 156 19.32 -4.86 -1.19
CA ALA A 156 19.28 -3.55 -1.82
C ALA A 156 19.18 -2.43 -0.77
N TRP A 157 18.30 -2.61 0.23
CA TRP A 157 18.14 -1.65 1.33
C TRP A 157 19.41 -1.48 2.19
N ARG A 158 20.10 -2.56 2.50
CA ARG A 158 21.38 -2.48 3.24
C ARG A 158 22.46 -1.74 2.44
N ARG A 159 22.52 -1.96 1.12
CA ARG A 159 23.54 -1.36 0.25
C ARG A 159 23.26 0.11 -0.06
N VAL A 160 21.98 0.52 -0.17
CA VAL A 160 21.65 1.92 -0.43
C VAL A 160 22.01 2.85 0.74
N GLN A 161 22.04 2.30 1.95
CA GLN A 161 22.48 3.06 3.13
C GLN A 161 23.99 3.33 3.03
N GLY A 162 24.35 4.61 2.98
CA GLY A 162 25.76 5.04 2.97
C GLY A 162 26.35 5.26 1.58
N ILE A 163 25.54 5.31 0.53
CA ILE A 163 25.96 5.83 -0.78
C ILE A 163 25.45 7.26 -0.99
N PRO A 164 26.18 8.09 -1.77
CA PRO A 164 25.76 9.48 -2.04
C PRO A 164 24.40 9.58 -2.74
N GLU A 165 24.04 8.57 -3.54
CA GLU A 165 22.79 8.47 -4.29
C GLU A 165 21.60 7.96 -3.45
N PHE A 166 21.73 7.94 -2.11
CA PHE A 166 20.71 7.43 -1.20
C PHE A 166 19.33 8.02 -1.48
N SER A 167 19.22 9.34 -1.62
CA SER A 167 17.96 10.03 -1.86
C SER A 167 17.31 9.67 -3.20
N VAL A 168 18.09 9.23 -4.19
CA VAL A 168 17.59 8.82 -5.52
C VAL A 168 17.09 7.38 -5.51
N LEU A 169 17.80 6.47 -4.84
CA LEU A 169 17.50 5.03 -4.89
C LEU A 169 16.60 4.54 -3.76
N ALA A 170 16.73 5.12 -2.56
CA ALA A 170 16.01 4.65 -1.38
C ALA A 170 14.48 4.63 -1.55
N PRO A 171 13.83 5.62 -2.18
CA PRO A 171 12.38 5.59 -2.37
C PRO A 171 11.90 4.36 -3.13
N SER A 172 12.57 4.01 -4.23
CA SER A 172 12.17 2.85 -5.05
C SER A 172 12.42 1.51 -4.32
N VAL A 173 13.48 1.42 -3.52
CA VAL A 173 13.76 0.24 -2.68
C VAL A 173 12.73 0.12 -1.56
N LEU A 174 12.38 1.24 -0.91
CA LEU A 174 11.35 1.27 0.13
C LEU A 174 9.96 0.90 -0.42
N ALA A 175 9.62 1.40 -1.62
CA ALA A 175 8.37 1.04 -2.28
C ALA A 175 8.31 -0.47 -2.59
N GLN A 176 9.41 -1.05 -3.09
CA GLN A 176 9.51 -2.49 -3.35
C GLN A 176 9.39 -3.31 -2.06
N LEU A 177 10.11 -2.93 -0.99
CA LEU A 177 9.97 -3.57 0.31
C LEU A 177 8.54 -3.48 0.85
N GLY A 178 7.88 -2.34 0.67
CA GLY A 178 6.50 -2.15 1.07
C GLY A 178 5.55 -3.15 0.39
N VAL A 179 5.67 -3.30 -0.94
CA VAL A 179 4.87 -4.27 -1.70
C VAL A 179 5.16 -5.69 -1.25
N LEU A 180 6.42 -6.08 -1.17
CA LEU A 180 6.83 -7.44 -0.80
C LEU A 180 6.43 -7.81 0.62
N TYR A 181 6.57 -6.88 1.59
CA TYR A 181 6.10 -7.14 2.96
C TYR A 181 4.57 -7.26 3.01
N ALA A 182 3.82 -6.52 2.19
CA ALA A 182 2.38 -6.68 2.08
C ALA A 182 2.02 -8.07 1.53
N ARG A 183 2.63 -8.48 0.42
CA ARG A 183 2.42 -9.82 -0.18
C ARG A 183 2.85 -10.96 0.74
N TYR A 184 3.90 -10.75 1.53
CA TYR A 184 4.35 -11.72 2.54
C TYR A 184 3.49 -11.71 3.82
N GLY A 185 2.43 -10.88 3.86
CA GLY A 185 1.51 -10.80 4.99
C GLY A 185 2.05 -9.99 6.18
N ARG A 186 3.02 -9.12 5.99
CA ARG A 186 3.57 -8.23 7.03
C ARG A 186 3.14 -6.78 6.80
N ALA A 187 1.84 -6.55 6.74
CA ALA A 187 1.24 -5.30 6.30
C ALA A 187 1.67 -4.07 7.16
N GLN A 188 1.91 -4.23 8.46
CA GLN A 188 2.43 -3.13 9.29
C GLN A 188 3.85 -2.71 8.89
N ARG A 189 4.73 -3.69 8.57
CA ARG A 189 6.05 -3.39 8.02
C ARG A 189 5.96 -2.74 6.65
N ALA A 190 5.04 -3.20 5.82
CA ALA A 190 4.76 -2.61 4.52
C ALA A 190 4.42 -1.12 4.65
N LEU A 191 3.47 -0.76 5.53
CA LEU A 191 3.12 0.65 5.79
C LEU A 191 4.31 1.48 6.24
N TRP A 192 5.12 0.97 7.16
CA TRP A 192 6.30 1.70 7.64
C TRP A 192 7.28 2.04 6.49
N HIS A 193 7.55 1.08 5.59
CA HIS A 193 8.44 1.32 4.44
C HIS A 193 7.82 2.32 3.45
N LEU A 194 6.52 2.21 3.18
CA LEU A 194 5.81 3.09 2.25
C LEU A 194 5.71 4.51 2.80
N GLU A 195 5.39 4.69 4.07
CA GLU A 195 5.36 6.02 4.72
C GLU A 195 6.70 6.72 4.62
N ARG A 196 7.79 5.99 4.89
CA ARG A 196 9.15 6.52 4.73
C ARG A 196 9.47 6.86 3.27
N GLY A 197 9.03 6.04 2.31
CA GLY A 197 9.16 6.32 0.88
C GLY A 197 8.43 7.60 0.47
N ILE A 198 7.21 7.80 0.97
CA ILE A 198 6.40 9.01 0.71
C ILE A 198 7.10 10.27 1.22
N GLN A 199 7.72 10.22 2.41
CA GLN A 199 8.46 11.36 2.97
C GLN A 199 9.70 11.73 2.16
N MET A 200 10.24 10.81 1.37
CA MET A 200 11.44 11.00 0.56
C MET A 200 11.15 11.34 -0.91
N THR A 201 9.90 11.35 -1.32
CA THR A 201 9.48 11.57 -2.71
C THR A 201 8.57 12.77 -2.84
N THR A 202 8.51 13.34 -4.04
CA THR A 202 7.59 14.41 -4.43
C THR A 202 7.00 14.10 -5.81
N GLY A 203 5.96 14.83 -6.22
CA GLY A 203 5.38 14.71 -7.55
C GLY A 203 4.88 13.30 -7.89
N THR A 204 5.11 12.86 -9.11
CA THR A 204 4.62 11.58 -9.66
C THR A 204 5.15 10.36 -8.89
N GLU A 205 6.41 10.36 -8.47
CA GLU A 205 6.97 9.23 -7.70
C GLU A 205 6.31 9.10 -6.32
N GLN A 206 5.98 10.20 -5.67
CA GLN A 206 5.20 10.17 -4.43
C GLN A 206 3.82 9.57 -4.64
N LEU A 207 3.14 9.95 -5.73
CA LEU A 207 1.82 9.40 -6.07
C LEU A 207 1.86 7.88 -6.26
N LYS A 208 2.90 7.36 -6.95
CA LYS A 208 3.10 5.90 -7.11
C LYS A 208 3.26 5.19 -5.76
N VAL A 209 4.03 5.76 -4.82
CA VAL A 209 4.19 5.16 -3.48
C VAL A 209 2.90 5.24 -2.67
N ARG A 210 2.13 6.33 -2.82
CA ARG A 210 0.81 6.48 -2.18
C ARG A 210 -0.21 5.46 -2.70
N LEU A 211 -0.24 5.15 -4.01
CA LEU A 211 -1.05 4.07 -4.57
C LEU A 211 -0.72 2.72 -3.92
N LYS A 212 0.57 2.39 -3.78
CA LYS A 212 1.00 1.17 -3.08
C LYS A 212 0.58 1.16 -1.60
N ARG A 213 0.60 2.32 -0.94
CA ARG A 213 0.07 2.45 0.44
C ARG A 213 -1.43 2.19 0.50
N ALA A 214 -2.20 2.67 -0.47
CA ALA A 214 -3.64 2.42 -0.54
C ALA A 214 -3.95 0.91 -0.68
N ILE A 215 -3.17 0.16 -1.48
CA ILE A 215 -3.29 -1.31 -1.56
C ILE A 215 -3.12 -1.94 -0.17
N VAL A 216 -2.07 -1.56 0.56
CA VAL A 216 -1.80 -2.13 1.89
C VAL A 216 -2.89 -1.74 2.89
N LEU A 217 -3.38 -0.51 2.85
CA LEU A 217 -4.50 -0.07 3.69
C LEU A 217 -5.76 -0.88 3.43
N THR A 218 -6.08 -1.15 2.15
CA THR A 218 -7.22 -2.01 1.77
C THR A 218 -7.03 -3.45 2.28
N THR A 219 -5.82 -3.98 2.15
CA THR A 219 -5.48 -5.32 2.68
C THR A 219 -5.64 -5.42 4.20
N LEU A 220 -5.36 -4.33 4.93
CA LEU A 220 -5.58 -4.22 6.37
C LEU A 220 -7.04 -3.95 6.74
N GLY A 221 -7.94 -3.83 5.76
CA GLY A 221 -9.33 -3.45 5.97
C GLY A 221 -9.53 -1.98 6.36
N ARG A 222 -8.49 -1.15 6.26
CA ARG A 222 -8.55 0.30 6.49
C ARG A 222 -9.12 1.01 5.26
N ASN A 223 -10.32 0.57 4.83
CA ASN A 223 -10.93 0.99 3.57
C ASN A 223 -11.23 2.49 3.51
N ALA A 224 -11.59 3.09 4.65
CA ALA A 224 -11.83 4.53 4.74
C ALA A 224 -10.54 5.34 4.52
N ASP A 225 -9.43 4.89 5.12
CA ASP A 225 -8.12 5.53 4.93
C ASP A 225 -7.64 5.39 3.49
N ALA A 226 -7.78 4.18 2.90
CA ALA A 226 -7.44 3.92 1.51
C ALA A 226 -8.25 4.83 0.56
N ARG A 227 -9.56 4.93 0.78
CA ARG A 227 -10.46 5.80 0.00
C ARG A 227 -10.09 7.28 0.14
N SER A 228 -9.80 7.74 1.35
CA SER A 228 -9.36 9.10 1.62
C SER A 228 -8.02 9.41 0.94
N GLU A 229 -7.08 8.49 1.03
CA GLU A 229 -5.77 8.58 0.35
C GLU A 229 -5.96 8.75 -1.16
N LEU A 230 -6.72 7.83 -1.79
CA LEU A 230 -6.96 7.85 -3.23
C LEU A 230 -7.68 9.12 -3.68
N ASN A 231 -8.71 9.56 -2.95
CA ASN A 231 -9.47 10.78 -3.29
C ASN A 231 -8.64 12.06 -3.13
N SER A 232 -7.66 12.08 -2.23
CA SER A 232 -6.78 13.24 -2.03
C SER A 232 -5.66 13.37 -3.08
N MET A 233 -5.52 12.39 -3.99
CA MET A 233 -4.52 12.45 -5.05
C MET A 233 -5.00 13.33 -6.21
N GLU A 234 -4.33 14.46 -6.40
CA GLU A 234 -4.51 15.32 -7.57
C GLU A 234 -3.65 14.80 -8.72
N LEU A 235 -4.27 14.29 -9.78
CA LEU A 235 -3.59 13.79 -10.96
C LEU A 235 -3.73 14.81 -12.09
N THR A 236 -2.62 15.13 -12.75
CA THR A 236 -2.61 16.06 -13.90
C THR A 236 -3.18 15.38 -15.14
N GLN A 237 -3.70 16.19 -16.08
CA GLN A 237 -4.05 15.70 -17.41
C GLN A 237 -2.81 15.07 -18.07
N GLY A 238 -2.95 13.83 -18.56
CA GLY A 238 -1.86 13.04 -19.15
C GLY A 238 -1.29 11.97 -18.22
N ALA A 239 -1.72 11.90 -16.95
CA ALA A 239 -1.33 10.81 -16.04
C ALA A 239 -2.31 9.61 -16.12
N THR A 240 -2.73 9.22 -17.34
CA THR A 240 -3.78 8.22 -17.59
C THR A 240 -3.48 6.90 -16.89
N GLY A 241 -2.23 6.43 -16.89
CA GLY A 241 -1.84 5.19 -16.21
C GLY A 241 -2.02 5.26 -14.68
N LEU A 242 -1.66 6.38 -14.03
CA LEU A 242 -1.92 6.56 -12.60
C LEU A 242 -3.41 6.71 -12.29
N MET A 243 -4.18 7.28 -13.22
CA MET A 243 -5.64 7.36 -13.10
C MET A 243 -6.26 5.97 -13.19
N ALA A 244 -5.79 5.11 -14.10
CA ALA A 244 -6.21 3.72 -14.22
C ALA A 244 -5.97 2.95 -12.91
N GLU A 245 -4.75 2.97 -12.38
CA GLU A 245 -4.38 2.31 -11.13
C GLU A 245 -5.19 2.85 -9.94
N LYS A 246 -5.34 4.18 -9.82
CA LYS A 246 -6.19 4.81 -8.80
C LYS A 246 -7.63 4.32 -8.87
N THR A 247 -8.23 4.28 -10.07
CA THR A 247 -9.63 3.91 -10.28
C THR A 247 -9.84 2.40 -10.01
N LEU A 248 -8.90 1.54 -10.43
CA LEU A 248 -8.88 0.13 -10.07
C LEU A 248 -8.89 -0.04 -8.54
N LEU A 249 -8.03 0.67 -7.82
CA LEU A 249 -7.95 0.59 -6.36
C LEU A 249 -9.21 1.12 -5.66
N LEU A 250 -9.89 2.12 -6.22
CA LEU A 250 -11.21 2.55 -5.72
C LEU A 250 -12.25 1.43 -5.87
N GLY A 251 -12.17 0.65 -6.95
CA GLY A 251 -12.96 -0.57 -7.14
C GLY A 251 -12.67 -1.62 -6.06
N ASP A 252 -11.40 -1.87 -5.75
CA ASP A 252 -10.98 -2.80 -4.69
C ASP A 252 -11.47 -2.37 -3.31
N VAL A 253 -11.38 -1.08 -2.99
CA VAL A 253 -11.90 -0.49 -1.74
C VAL A 253 -13.42 -0.64 -1.66
N ALA A 254 -14.14 -0.38 -2.75
CA ALA A 254 -15.58 -0.54 -2.81
C ALA A 254 -15.99 -2.00 -2.61
N TRP A 255 -15.30 -2.94 -3.27
CA TRP A 255 -15.55 -4.38 -3.08
C TRP A 255 -15.30 -4.80 -1.62
N ALA A 256 -14.15 -4.47 -1.06
CA ALA A 256 -13.82 -4.79 0.33
C ALA A 256 -14.80 -4.17 1.35
N SER A 257 -15.47 -3.08 0.96
CA SER A 257 -16.53 -2.43 1.75
C SER A 257 -17.93 -3.04 1.52
N GLY A 258 -18.07 -4.00 0.58
CA GLY A 258 -19.36 -4.62 0.21
C GLY A 258 -20.21 -3.79 -0.77
N GLU A 259 -19.65 -2.74 -1.35
CA GLU A 259 -20.30 -1.83 -2.31
C GLU A 259 -20.11 -2.38 -3.75
N LEU A 260 -20.68 -3.56 -4.05
CA LEU A 260 -20.36 -4.33 -5.26
C LEU A 260 -20.69 -3.60 -6.57
N GLU A 261 -21.80 -2.84 -6.62
CA GLU A 261 -22.18 -2.07 -7.81
C GLU A 261 -21.22 -0.90 -8.05
N ASN A 262 -20.78 -0.22 -6.99
CA ASN A 262 -19.77 0.83 -7.09
C ASN A 262 -18.43 0.25 -7.56
N ALA A 263 -18.06 -0.94 -7.06
CA ALA A 263 -16.84 -1.63 -7.50
C ALA A 263 -16.88 -1.93 -9.01
N ILE A 264 -18.01 -2.47 -9.52
CA ILE A 264 -18.21 -2.71 -10.96
C ILE A 264 -18.07 -1.41 -11.76
N GLY A 265 -18.65 -0.31 -11.29
CA GLY A 265 -18.52 0.99 -11.94
C GLY A 265 -17.06 1.44 -12.06
N HIS A 266 -16.31 1.37 -10.96
CA HIS A 266 -14.89 1.74 -10.95
C HIS A 266 -14.03 0.82 -11.84
N TYR A 267 -14.23 -0.51 -11.80
CA TYR A 267 -13.49 -1.41 -12.69
C TYR A 267 -13.81 -1.16 -14.17
N GLY A 268 -15.08 -0.84 -14.50
CA GLY A 268 -15.45 -0.50 -15.87
C GLY A 268 -14.76 0.76 -16.38
N GLU A 269 -14.64 1.80 -15.55
CA GLU A 269 -13.89 3.02 -15.86
C GLU A 269 -12.38 2.74 -15.97
N ALA A 270 -11.83 1.94 -15.03
CA ALA A 270 -10.41 1.60 -15.00
C ALA A 270 -9.97 0.83 -16.25
N ILE A 271 -10.80 -0.07 -16.81
CA ILE A 271 -10.53 -0.77 -18.07
C ILE A 271 -10.30 0.24 -19.21
N GLY A 272 -11.15 1.26 -19.34
CA GLY A 272 -11.00 2.27 -20.39
C GLY A 272 -9.69 3.06 -20.26
N LEU A 273 -9.35 3.46 -19.02
CA LEU A 273 -8.11 4.19 -18.74
C LEU A 273 -6.86 3.32 -18.93
N ALA A 274 -6.91 2.05 -18.53
CA ALA A 274 -5.80 1.12 -18.68
C ALA A 274 -5.52 0.82 -20.16
N ALA A 275 -6.58 0.60 -20.97
CA ALA A 275 -6.46 0.42 -22.41
C ALA A 275 -5.88 1.65 -23.13
N GLU A 276 -6.25 2.87 -22.70
CA GLU A 276 -5.67 4.12 -23.22
C GLU A 276 -4.17 4.25 -22.89
N ALA A 277 -3.76 3.68 -21.76
CA ALA A 277 -2.38 3.76 -21.26
C ALA A 277 -1.53 2.51 -21.59
N ASP A 278 -2.04 1.55 -22.36
CA ASP A 278 -1.39 0.25 -22.68
C ASP A 278 -0.94 -0.53 -21.42
N LEU A 279 -1.82 -0.62 -20.41
CA LEU A 279 -1.56 -1.28 -19.12
C LEU A 279 -2.26 -2.65 -19.05
N ASP A 280 -1.71 -3.66 -19.70
CA ASP A 280 -2.27 -5.01 -19.80
C ASP A 280 -2.52 -5.67 -18.43
N TYR A 281 -1.65 -5.44 -17.45
CA TYR A 281 -1.80 -6.01 -16.10
C TYR A 281 -2.98 -5.41 -15.33
N GLU A 282 -3.17 -4.08 -15.37
CA GLU A 282 -4.30 -3.40 -14.78
C GLU A 282 -5.62 -3.81 -15.45
N GLU A 283 -5.61 -3.97 -16.79
CA GLU A 283 -6.75 -4.53 -17.51
C GLU A 283 -7.06 -5.95 -17.06
N PHE A 284 -6.04 -6.83 -16.92
CA PHE A 284 -6.20 -8.18 -16.39
C PHE A 284 -6.90 -8.17 -15.04
N LEU A 285 -6.42 -7.37 -14.08
CA LEU A 285 -7.00 -7.30 -12.74
C LEU A 285 -8.46 -6.80 -12.75
N CYS A 286 -8.75 -5.79 -13.57
CA CYS A 286 -10.12 -5.27 -13.73
C CYS A 286 -11.05 -6.33 -14.33
N HIS A 287 -10.63 -7.00 -15.40
CA HIS A 287 -11.43 -8.05 -16.03
C HIS A 287 -11.64 -9.26 -15.10
N LEU A 288 -10.62 -9.65 -14.33
CA LEU A 288 -10.73 -10.71 -13.33
C LEU A 288 -11.74 -10.37 -12.24
N SER A 289 -11.71 -9.12 -11.77
CA SER A 289 -12.64 -8.61 -10.75
C SER A 289 -14.08 -8.52 -11.30
N MET A 290 -14.23 -7.99 -12.52
CA MET A 290 -15.53 -7.89 -13.21
C MET A 290 -16.13 -9.26 -13.50
N MET A 291 -15.32 -10.24 -13.94
CA MET A 291 -15.73 -11.64 -14.12
C MET A 291 -16.29 -12.21 -12.82
N THR A 292 -15.57 -12.02 -11.72
CA THR A 292 -15.94 -12.55 -10.40
C THR A 292 -17.25 -11.92 -9.90
N LEU A 293 -17.34 -10.58 -9.89
CA LEU A 293 -18.52 -9.87 -9.38
C LEU A 293 -19.75 -10.11 -10.26
N SER A 294 -19.57 -10.10 -11.59
CA SER A 294 -20.66 -10.38 -12.53
C SER A 294 -21.18 -11.81 -12.37
N GLY A 295 -20.28 -12.79 -12.20
CA GLY A 295 -20.65 -14.18 -11.92
C GLY A 295 -21.41 -14.33 -10.61
N PHE A 296 -20.92 -13.74 -9.55
CA PHE A 296 -21.60 -13.74 -8.24
C PHE A 296 -23.00 -13.12 -8.29
N LEU A 297 -23.17 -12.04 -9.07
CA LEU A 297 -24.46 -11.36 -9.25
C LEU A 297 -25.36 -12.03 -10.31
N GLY A 298 -24.97 -13.18 -10.86
CA GLY A 298 -25.76 -13.92 -11.87
C GLY A 298 -25.79 -13.28 -13.27
N ARG A 299 -24.89 -12.32 -13.55
CA ARG A 299 -24.78 -11.62 -14.85
C ARG A 299 -23.91 -12.44 -15.82
N THR A 300 -24.39 -13.61 -16.22
CA THR A 300 -23.63 -14.64 -16.92
C THR A 300 -22.97 -14.17 -18.23
N ALA A 301 -23.68 -13.38 -19.03
CA ALA A 301 -23.15 -12.86 -20.29
C ALA A 301 -21.97 -11.89 -20.06
N GLN A 302 -22.08 -11.02 -19.06
CA GLN A 302 -21.03 -10.10 -18.70
C GLN A 302 -19.82 -10.84 -18.11
N ALA A 303 -20.05 -11.82 -17.22
CA ALA A 303 -19.01 -12.66 -16.66
C ALA A 303 -18.23 -13.42 -17.76
N ALA A 304 -18.94 -13.96 -18.77
CA ALA A 304 -18.30 -14.68 -19.90
C ALA A 304 -17.42 -13.75 -20.76
N LEU A 305 -17.85 -12.51 -21.00
CA LEU A 305 -17.04 -11.52 -21.71
C LEU A 305 -15.73 -11.24 -20.96
N HIS A 306 -15.84 -10.93 -19.67
CA HIS A 306 -14.67 -10.61 -18.86
C HIS A 306 -13.75 -11.82 -18.61
N ARG A 307 -14.30 -13.05 -18.57
CA ARG A 307 -13.53 -14.29 -18.56
C ARG A 307 -12.58 -14.38 -19.78
N GLN A 308 -13.11 -14.12 -20.97
CA GLN A 308 -12.32 -14.18 -22.21
C GLN A 308 -11.23 -13.09 -22.22
N GLU A 309 -11.55 -11.88 -21.80
CA GLU A 309 -10.59 -10.77 -21.77
C GLU A 309 -9.50 -10.96 -20.71
N ALA A 310 -9.85 -11.44 -19.51
CA ALA A 310 -8.86 -11.78 -18.48
C ALA A 310 -7.93 -12.91 -18.95
N GLN A 311 -8.48 -13.96 -19.57
CA GLN A 311 -7.69 -15.11 -20.06
C GLN A 311 -6.63 -14.71 -21.07
N ARG A 312 -6.91 -13.74 -21.95
CA ARG A 312 -5.97 -13.25 -22.97
C ARG A 312 -4.77 -12.50 -22.38
N ARG A 313 -4.93 -11.97 -21.16
CA ARG A 313 -3.96 -11.07 -20.49
C ARG A 313 -3.18 -11.74 -19.36
N ILE A 314 -3.27 -13.07 -19.22
CA ILE A 314 -2.47 -13.80 -18.25
C ILE A 314 -0.99 -13.69 -18.64
N SER A 315 -0.18 -13.08 -17.78
CA SER A 315 1.24 -12.82 -18.06
C SER A 315 2.16 -13.79 -17.32
N ASP A 316 1.80 -14.23 -16.12
CA ASP A 316 2.64 -15.08 -15.29
C ASP A 316 1.88 -16.25 -14.62
N LYS A 317 2.63 -17.08 -13.84
CA LYS A 317 2.06 -18.23 -13.13
C LYS A 317 1.10 -17.82 -12.02
N SER A 318 1.35 -16.70 -11.35
CA SER A 318 0.50 -16.18 -10.27
C SER A 318 -0.86 -15.75 -10.85
N ASP A 319 -0.82 -15.01 -11.95
CA ASP A 319 -2.02 -14.56 -12.67
C ASP A 319 -2.85 -15.76 -13.15
N GLY A 320 -2.17 -16.77 -13.70
CA GLY A 320 -2.81 -18.01 -14.12
C GLY A 320 -3.52 -18.74 -12.97
N LEU A 321 -2.94 -18.75 -11.76
CA LEU A 321 -3.59 -19.33 -10.58
C LEU A 321 -4.76 -18.50 -10.09
N GLN A 322 -4.63 -17.17 -10.06
CA GLN A 322 -5.72 -16.26 -9.71
C GLN A 322 -6.89 -16.38 -10.69
N PHE A 323 -6.60 -16.43 -11.99
CA PHE A 323 -7.63 -16.64 -13.01
C PHE A 323 -8.35 -17.98 -12.81
N ARG A 324 -7.62 -19.09 -12.68
CA ARG A 324 -8.21 -20.43 -12.46
C ARG A 324 -9.04 -20.50 -11.18
N PHE A 325 -8.64 -19.81 -10.14
CA PHE A 325 -9.40 -19.69 -8.91
C PHE A 325 -10.77 -19.04 -9.16
N ARG A 326 -10.78 -17.86 -9.77
CA ARG A 326 -12.03 -17.13 -10.05
C ARG A 326 -12.90 -17.82 -11.12
N GLU A 327 -12.27 -18.43 -12.10
CA GLU A 327 -12.95 -19.26 -13.11
C GLU A 327 -13.65 -20.46 -12.48
N GLY A 328 -12.98 -21.18 -11.56
CA GLY A 328 -13.57 -22.30 -10.84
C GLY A 328 -14.80 -21.89 -10.01
N LEU A 329 -14.77 -20.69 -9.40
CA LEU A 329 -15.94 -20.14 -8.70
C LEU A 329 -17.08 -19.80 -9.69
N LEU A 330 -16.76 -19.20 -10.82
CA LEU A 330 -17.73 -18.87 -11.86
C LEU A 330 -18.45 -20.14 -12.38
N ASP A 331 -17.68 -21.19 -12.68
CA ASP A 331 -18.21 -22.46 -13.15
C ASP A 331 -19.06 -23.16 -12.07
N TYR A 332 -18.69 -23.04 -10.80
CA TYR A 332 -19.48 -23.55 -9.68
C TYR A 332 -20.82 -22.78 -9.53
N TRP A 333 -20.80 -21.44 -9.51
CA TRP A 333 -22.00 -20.63 -9.41
C TRP A 333 -22.93 -20.81 -10.62
N GLY A 334 -22.38 -21.08 -11.79
CA GLY A 334 -23.12 -21.40 -13.01
C GLY A 334 -23.64 -22.84 -13.08
N GLY A 335 -23.36 -23.69 -12.09
CA GLY A 335 -23.75 -25.11 -12.07
C GLY A 335 -23.03 -25.99 -13.12
N MET A 336 -21.90 -25.52 -13.64
CA MET A 336 -21.10 -26.24 -14.64
C MET A 336 -20.21 -27.33 -14.03
N THR A 337 -19.88 -27.19 -12.74
CA THR A 337 -19.05 -28.13 -11.99
C THR A 337 -19.74 -28.57 -10.71
N SER A 338 -19.46 -29.79 -10.26
CA SER A 338 -19.95 -30.30 -8.98
C SER A 338 -19.14 -29.75 -7.81
N THR A 339 -19.75 -29.69 -6.60
CA THR A 339 -19.05 -29.35 -5.35
C THR A 339 -17.70 -30.03 -5.23
N ARG A 340 -17.66 -31.37 -5.42
CA ARG A 340 -16.43 -32.18 -5.29
C ARG A 340 -15.34 -31.78 -6.29
N GLN A 341 -15.72 -31.51 -7.55
CA GLN A 341 -14.75 -31.09 -8.58
C GLN A 341 -14.16 -29.73 -8.26
N THR A 342 -15.03 -28.76 -7.92
CA THR A 342 -14.61 -27.40 -7.56
C THR A 342 -13.71 -27.40 -6.33
N VAL A 343 -14.08 -28.10 -5.25
CA VAL A 343 -13.25 -28.21 -4.05
C VAL A 343 -11.89 -28.82 -4.37
N SER A 344 -11.83 -29.90 -5.15
CA SER A 344 -10.55 -30.52 -5.55
C SER A 344 -9.66 -29.55 -6.32
N GLN A 345 -10.23 -28.80 -7.25
CA GLN A 345 -9.50 -27.79 -8.04
C GLN A 345 -8.99 -26.65 -7.15
N LEU A 346 -9.84 -26.12 -6.25
CA LEU A 346 -9.47 -25.03 -5.36
C LEU A 346 -8.40 -25.45 -4.36
N VAL A 347 -8.44 -26.69 -3.83
CA VAL A 347 -7.38 -27.21 -2.96
C VAL A 347 -6.04 -27.28 -3.69
N GLU A 348 -6.01 -27.78 -4.94
CA GLU A 348 -4.77 -27.80 -5.76
C GLU A 348 -4.21 -26.38 -5.96
N ILE A 349 -5.07 -25.40 -6.25
CA ILE A 349 -4.66 -23.99 -6.39
C ILE A 349 -4.11 -23.46 -5.07
N SER A 350 -4.80 -23.74 -3.94
CA SER A 350 -4.36 -23.34 -2.60
C SER A 350 -2.96 -23.85 -2.28
N ASP A 351 -2.68 -25.14 -2.57
CA ASP A 351 -1.37 -25.76 -2.33
C ASP A 351 -0.26 -25.08 -3.16
N ARG A 352 -0.53 -24.81 -4.42
CA ARG A 352 0.43 -24.09 -5.29
C ARG A 352 0.71 -22.67 -4.80
N LEU A 353 -0.32 -21.93 -4.35
CA LEU A 353 -0.15 -20.60 -3.78
C LEU A 353 0.67 -20.65 -2.48
N PHE A 354 0.48 -21.68 -1.68
CA PHE A 354 1.30 -21.91 -0.48
C PHE A 354 2.78 -22.13 -0.83
N ASP A 355 3.07 -22.98 -1.83
CA ASP A 355 4.44 -23.24 -2.30
C ASP A 355 5.13 -21.97 -2.80
N MET A 356 4.38 -21.06 -3.43
CA MET A 356 4.86 -19.75 -3.87
C MET A 356 4.99 -18.74 -2.72
N GLY A 357 4.50 -19.04 -1.52
CA GLY A 357 4.49 -18.14 -0.37
C GLY A 357 3.40 -17.05 -0.43
N LEU A 358 2.41 -17.19 -1.31
CA LEU A 358 1.27 -16.30 -1.51
C LEU A 358 0.16 -16.62 -0.49
N LEU A 359 0.45 -16.36 0.78
CA LEU A 359 -0.38 -16.82 1.89
C LEU A 359 -1.76 -16.14 1.97
N GLN A 360 -1.88 -14.90 1.52
CA GLN A 360 -3.17 -14.19 1.53
C GLN A 360 -4.08 -14.75 0.44
N GLU A 361 -3.55 -14.94 -0.76
CA GLU A 361 -4.25 -15.53 -1.90
C GLU A 361 -4.66 -16.98 -1.60
N MET A 362 -3.77 -17.75 -0.96
CA MET A 362 -4.10 -19.08 -0.44
C MET A 362 -5.30 -19.02 0.52
N GLY A 363 -5.31 -18.07 1.45
CA GLY A 363 -6.42 -17.87 2.38
C GLY A 363 -7.73 -17.49 1.68
N SER A 364 -7.65 -16.65 0.64
CA SER A 364 -8.82 -16.32 -0.20
C SER A 364 -9.41 -17.54 -0.89
N VAL A 365 -8.58 -18.46 -1.38
CA VAL A 365 -9.08 -19.73 -1.94
C VAL A 365 -9.71 -20.61 -0.85
N LYS A 366 -9.03 -20.80 0.29
CA LYS A 366 -9.50 -21.65 1.40
C LYS A 366 -10.85 -21.19 1.95
N VAL A 367 -11.11 -19.89 2.06
CA VAL A 367 -12.40 -19.40 2.57
C VAL A 367 -13.55 -19.75 1.63
N HIS A 368 -13.30 -19.78 0.31
CA HIS A 368 -14.31 -20.25 -0.66
C HIS A 368 -14.53 -21.78 -0.59
N VAL A 369 -13.48 -22.57 -0.36
CA VAL A 369 -13.63 -24.01 -0.07
C VAL A 369 -14.52 -24.22 1.14
N ALA A 370 -14.27 -23.49 2.25
CA ALA A 370 -15.10 -23.54 3.45
C ALA A 370 -16.56 -23.17 3.17
N ALA A 371 -16.79 -22.15 2.31
CA ALA A 371 -18.15 -21.74 1.94
C ALA A 371 -18.89 -22.81 1.13
N ILE A 372 -18.21 -23.45 0.19
CA ILE A 372 -18.76 -24.49 -0.67
C ILE A 372 -19.10 -25.75 0.15
N GLU A 373 -18.29 -26.07 1.16
CA GLU A 373 -18.49 -27.26 2.03
C GLU A 373 -19.41 -27.01 3.23
N LEU A 374 -19.82 -25.78 3.49
CA LEU A 374 -20.57 -25.39 4.70
C LEU A 374 -21.83 -26.25 4.94
N ALA A 375 -22.59 -26.54 3.88
CA ALA A 375 -23.84 -27.31 3.98
C ALA A 375 -23.60 -28.82 4.14
N ASP A 376 -22.60 -29.38 3.45
CA ASP A 376 -22.39 -30.81 3.32
C ASP A 376 -21.37 -31.37 4.34
N ALA A 377 -20.42 -30.54 4.78
CA ALA A 377 -19.31 -30.94 5.65
C ALA A 377 -18.94 -29.83 6.68
N PRO A 378 -19.83 -29.52 7.64
CA PRO A 378 -19.61 -28.42 8.60
C PRO A 378 -18.34 -28.62 9.46
N ASP A 379 -18.00 -29.87 9.81
CA ASP A 379 -16.77 -30.17 10.58
C ASP A 379 -15.50 -29.81 9.80
N ARG A 380 -15.52 -30.08 8.49
CA ARG A 380 -14.40 -29.71 7.61
C ARG A 380 -14.34 -28.21 7.39
N THR A 381 -15.48 -27.56 7.24
CA THR A 381 -15.57 -26.09 7.23
C THR A 381 -14.96 -25.50 8.50
N GLN A 382 -15.27 -26.05 9.67
CA GLN A 382 -14.69 -25.60 10.94
C GLN A 382 -13.17 -25.75 10.95
N ALA A 383 -12.63 -26.90 10.52
CA ALA A 383 -11.20 -27.13 10.44
C ALA A 383 -10.48 -26.11 9.52
N ILE A 384 -11.09 -25.77 8.37
CA ILE A 384 -10.54 -24.74 7.48
C ILE A 384 -10.57 -23.35 8.15
N LEU A 385 -11.65 -23.03 8.88
CA LEU A 385 -11.73 -21.76 9.61
C LEU A 385 -10.68 -21.67 10.75
N ASP A 386 -10.38 -22.79 11.43
CA ASP A 386 -9.29 -22.88 12.41
C ASP A 386 -7.94 -22.56 11.75
N GLU A 387 -7.67 -23.15 10.58
CA GLU A 387 -6.46 -22.85 9.79
C GLU A 387 -6.38 -21.38 9.37
N LEU A 388 -7.49 -20.80 8.89
CA LEU A 388 -7.57 -19.38 8.49
C LEU A 388 -7.39 -18.46 9.70
N HIS A 389 -7.86 -18.84 10.87
CA HIS A 389 -7.63 -18.10 12.11
C HIS A 389 -6.13 -18.10 12.48
N VAL A 390 -5.46 -19.25 12.44
CA VAL A 390 -4.00 -19.35 12.64
C VAL A 390 -3.26 -18.51 11.59
N LEU A 391 -3.72 -18.54 10.34
CA LEU A 391 -3.14 -17.74 9.27
C LEU A 391 -3.29 -16.24 9.56
N SER A 392 -4.45 -15.77 10.02
CA SER A 392 -4.66 -14.36 10.38
C SER A 392 -3.70 -13.87 11.46
N ILE A 393 -3.40 -14.70 12.45
CA ILE A 393 -2.41 -14.43 13.49
C ILE A 393 -0.99 -14.40 12.88
N THR A 394 -0.68 -15.34 12.00
CA THR A 394 0.63 -15.42 11.32
C THR A 394 0.88 -14.19 10.45
N LEU A 395 -0.14 -13.73 9.73
CA LEU A 395 -0.11 -12.54 8.90
C LEU A 395 -0.19 -11.23 9.72
N GLN A 396 -0.53 -11.33 11.00
CA GLN A 396 -0.86 -10.16 11.84
C GLN A 396 -1.94 -9.27 11.20
N ASN A 397 -2.91 -9.91 10.54
CA ASN A 397 -3.96 -9.23 9.79
C ASN A 397 -5.26 -10.04 9.85
N ALA A 398 -6.20 -9.62 10.68
CA ALA A 398 -7.53 -10.24 10.80
C ALA A 398 -8.43 -9.92 9.59
N SER A 399 -8.08 -8.92 8.79
CA SER A 399 -8.92 -8.39 7.70
C SER A 399 -8.51 -8.87 6.31
N PHE A 400 -7.55 -9.78 6.22
CA PHE A 400 -7.00 -10.24 4.93
C PHE A 400 -8.06 -10.89 4.00
N LEU A 401 -9.21 -11.27 4.53
CA LEU A 401 -10.36 -11.83 3.80
C LEU A 401 -11.48 -10.80 3.53
N ALA A 402 -11.25 -9.51 3.75
CA ALA A 402 -12.32 -8.50 3.68
C ALA A 402 -13.09 -8.51 2.34
N ARG A 403 -12.39 -8.66 1.21
CA ARG A 403 -13.02 -8.77 -0.12
C ARG A 403 -13.88 -10.03 -0.25
N GLU A 404 -13.40 -11.16 0.25
CA GLU A 404 -14.10 -12.45 0.11
C GLU A 404 -15.37 -12.50 0.97
N TRP A 405 -15.34 -11.90 2.16
CA TRP A 405 -16.52 -11.83 3.02
C TRP A 405 -17.73 -11.12 2.39
N ALA A 406 -17.49 -10.21 1.44
CA ALA A 406 -18.57 -9.56 0.69
C ALA A 406 -19.35 -10.54 -0.20
N LEU A 407 -18.71 -11.64 -0.62
CA LEU A 407 -19.29 -12.69 -1.46
C LEU A 407 -19.84 -13.87 -0.64
N LEU A 408 -19.55 -13.95 0.65
CA LEU A 408 -19.79 -15.14 1.49
C LEU A 408 -20.62 -14.83 2.75
N PRO A 409 -21.84 -14.24 2.61
CA PRO A 409 -22.61 -13.78 3.77
C PRO A 409 -23.04 -14.92 4.71
N GLU A 410 -23.33 -16.11 4.20
CA GLU A 410 -23.73 -17.26 5.02
C GLU A 410 -22.54 -17.82 5.83
N LEU A 411 -21.41 -18.07 5.17
CA LEU A 411 -20.20 -18.50 5.87
C LEU A 411 -19.76 -17.45 6.89
N ARG A 412 -19.82 -16.16 6.55
CA ARG A 412 -19.50 -15.08 7.48
C ARG A 412 -20.37 -15.11 8.73
N ARG A 413 -21.67 -15.39 8.59
CA ARG A 413 -22.58 -15.52 9.73
C ARG A 413 -22.18 -16.72 10.60
N PHE A 414 -21.87 -17.86 9.99
CA PHE A 414 -21.37 -19.05 10.71
C PHE A 414 -20.04 -18.76 11.42
N THR A 415 -19.09 -18.14 10.73
CA THR A 415 -17.76 -17.78 11.27
C THR A 415 -17.89 -16.78 12.43
N SER A 416 -18.84 -15.86 12.39
CA SER A 416 -19.09 -14.90 13.48
C SER A 416 -19.42 -15.58 14.82
N GLN A 417 -19.98 -16.78 14.77
CA GLN A 417 -20.31 -17.56 15.97
C GLN A 417 -19.13 -18.40 16.47
N THR A 418 -18.26 -18.88 15.58
CA THR A 418 -17.17 -19.79 15.88
C THR A 418 -15.81 -19.08 15.98
N HIS A 419 -15.56 -18.11 15.10
CA HIS A 419 -14.32 -17.32 15.01
C HIS A 419 -14.64 -15.81 14.83
N PRO A 420 -15.16 -15.13 15.86
CA PRO A 420 -15.59 -13.74 15.73
C PRO A 420 -14.49 -12.81 15.21
N SER A 421 -13.23 -13.01 15.61
CA SER A 421 -12.10 -12.21 15.14
C SER A 421 -11.81 -12.35 13.65
N LEU A 422 -12.12 -13.49 13.03
CA LEU A 422 -11.93 -13.74 11.60
C LEU A 422 -13.08 -13.20 10.76
N ALA A 423 -14.30 -13.29 11.27
CA ALA A 423 -15.53 -12.87 10.59
C ALA A 423 -15.82 -11.37 10.73
N ASN A 424 -15.26 -10.78 11.76
CA ASN A 424 -15.51 -9.36 12.00
C ASN A 424 -14.93 -8.53 10.85
N ARG A 425 -15.70 -7.50 10.49
CA ARG A 425 -15.12 -6.32 9.86
C ARG A 425 -13.82 -6.01 10.61
N PRO A 426 -12.76 -5.54 9.90
CA PRO A 426 -11.60 -5.00 10.60
C PRO A 426 -12.13 -4.17 11.75
N PRO A 427 -11.59 -4.32 12.97
CA PRO A 427 -12.10 -3.59 14.11
C PRO A 427 -12.29 -2.17 13.64
N ALA A 428 -13.50 -1.66 13.75
CA ALA A 428 -13.80 -0.35 13.21
C ALA A 428 -12.78 0.59 13.84
N ILE A 429 -11.88 1.15 13.03
CA ILE A 429 -10.87 2.05 13.56
C ILE A 429 -11.60 3.32 13.95
N LEU A 430 -11.53 3.64 15.24
CA LEU A 430 -11.99 4.91 15.74
C LEU A 430 -10.83 5.89 15.66
N GLU A 431 -10.96 6.91 14.83
CA GLU A 431 -10.03 8.04 14.83
C GLU A 431 -10.55 9.13 15.75
N LEU A 432 -9.76 9.48 16.74
CA LEU A 432 -10.00 10.65 17.57
C LEU A 432 -9.07 11.77 17.10
N ARG A 433 -9.65 12.82 16.51
CA ARG A 433 -8.95 14.01 16.06
C ARG A 433 -9.17 15.13 17.05
N THR A 434 -8.08 15.57 17.64
CA THR A 434 -8.08 16.56 18.73
C THR A 434 -7.12 17.72 18.50
N LEU A 435 -6.28 17.66 17.45
CA LEU A 435 -5.32 18.71 17.09
C LEU A 435 -5.90 19.58 15.96
N GLY A 436 -6.31 20.79 16.28
CA GLY A 436 -6.92 21.75 15.35
C GLY A 436 -8.40 21.50 15.06
N GLU A 437 -8.94 20.34 15.42
CA GLU A 437 -10.36 19.97 15.27
C GLU A 437 -10.81 19.08 16.42
N GLU A 438 -12.12 18.90 16.57
CA GLU A 438 -12.72 18.02 17.58
C GLU A 438 -13.70 17.06 16.91
N ARG A 439 -13.19 15.89 16.50
CA ARG A 439 -13.98 14.91 15.74
C ARG A 439 -13.72 13.49 16.19
N ILE A 440 -14.76 12.69 16.12
CA ILE A 440 -14.72 11.23 16.27
C ILE A 440 -15.13 10.65 14.91
N LEU A 441 -14.26 9.86 14.31
CA LEU A 441 -14.57 9.14 13.07
C LEU A 441 -14.54 7.64 13.37
N LEU A 442 -15.55 6.92 12.94
CA LEU A 442 -15.61 5.45 12.99
C LEU A 442 -15.60 4.92 11.57
N ALA A 443 -14.58 4.15 11.23
CA ALA A 443 -14.38 3.69 9.85
C ALA A 443 -14.45 4.84 8.82
N GLY A 444 -13.88 6.02 9.15
CA GLY A 444 -13.86 7.21 8.32
C GLY A 444 -15.16 8.03 8.29
N SER A 445 -16.23 7.57 8.92
CA SER A 445 -17.51 8.29 9.00
C SER A 445 -17.59 9.10 10.29
N ASP A 446 -18.06 10.33 10.20
CA ASP A 446 -18.20 11.24 11.36
C ASP A 446 -19.25 10.72 12.35
N VAL A 447 -18.82 10.39 13.57
CA VAL A 447 -19.70 9.99 14.67
C VAL A 447 -20.01 11.20 15.53
N ARG A 448 -21.24 11.67 15.43
CA ARG A 448 -21.72 12.78 16.26
C ARG A 448 -22.36 12.25 17.53
N LEU A 449 -21.64 12.41 18.64
CA LEU A 449 -22.24 12.24 19.95
C LEU A 449 -22.97 13.54 20.33
N PRO A 450 -24.24 13.47 20.78
CA PRO A 450 -25.03 14.68 21.11
C PRO A 450 -24.44 15.54 22.21
N LEU A 451 -23.51 15.00 23.00
CA LEU A 451 -22.89 15.71 24.12
C LEU A 451 -21.70 16.57 23.67
N ARG A 452 -21.75 17.86 23.94
CA ARG A 452 -20.74 18.86 23.52
C ARG A 452 -19.30 18.51 23.92
N ARG A 453 -19.09 17.82 25.05
CA ARG A 453 -17.75 17.48 25.57
C ARG A 453 -17.39 16.02 25.37
N ALA A 454 -18.03 15.34 24.43
CA ALA A 454 -17.79 13.90 24.21
C ALA A 454 -16.36 13.60 23.72
N VAL A 455 -15.81 14.43 22.82
CA VAL A 455 -14.45 14.32 22.32
C VAL A 455 -13.44 14.51 23.45
N GLU A 456 -13.64 15.50 24.30
CA GLU A 456 -12.78 15.79 25.44
C GLU A 456 -12.78 14.64 26.47
N LEU A 457 -13.96 14.10 26.81
CA LEU A 457 -14.06 12.94 27.71
C LEU A 457 -13.36 11.69 27.17
N LEU A 458 -13.49 11.44 25.87
CA LEU A 458 -12.83 10.31 25.24
C LEU A 458 -11.30 10.50 25.24
N ALA A 459 -10.81 11.68 24.88
CA ALA A 459 -9.40 12.03 24.92
C ALA A 459 -8.83 11.91 26.35
N TYR A 460 -9.61 12.32 27.35
CA TYR A 460 -9.23 12.19 28.76
C TYR A 460 -8.97 10.73 29.17
N PHE A 461 -9.85 9.80 28.76
CA PHE A 461 -9.67 8.37 29.06
C PHE A 461 -8.58 7.71 28.22
N LEU A 462 -8.28 8.23 27.04
CA LEU A 462 -7.11 7.77 26.27
C LEU A 462 -5.79 8.18 26.93
N GLU A 463 -5.73 9.37 27.52
CA GLU A 463 -4.55 9.88 28.24
C GLU A 463 -4.34 9.15 29.56
N HIS A 464 -5.38 9.04 30.38
CA HIS A 464 -5.27 8.55 31.75
C HIS A 464 -5.50 7.04 31.91
N LYS A 465 -6.07 6.38 30.89
CA LYS A 465 -6.48 4.97 30.87
C LYS A 465 -7.53 4.62 31.94
N THR A 466 -7.34 5.07 33.18
CA THR A 466 -8.24 4.87 34.32
C THR A 466 -8.40 6.16 35.13
N ALA A 467 -9.60 6.42 35.65
CA ALA A 467 -9.85 7.56 36.54
C ALA A 467 -11.03 7.29 37.48
N THR A 468 -10.99 7.89 38.69
CA THR A 468 -12.18 7.98 39.55
C THR A 468 -13.12 9.07 39.05
N PHE A 469 -14.41 8.96 39.34
CA PHE A 469 -15.35 10.02 38.94
C PHE A 469 -14.97 11.38 39.56
N GLU A 470 -14.47 11.41 40.81
CA GLU A 470 -14.04 12.64 41.45
C GLU A 470 -12.90 13.32 40.71
N ARG A 471 -11.95 12.56 40.19
CA ARG A 471 -10.87 13.08 39.37
C ARG A 471 -11.38 13.62 38.02
N VAL A 472 -12.23 12.85 37.31
CA VAL A 472 -12.87 13.32 36.08
C VAL A 472 -13.64 14.63 36.31
N ARG A 473 -14.37 14.73 37.45
CA ARG A 473 -15.09 15.93 37.82
C ARG A 473 -14.16 17.11 38.08
N ALA A 474 -13.10 16.91 38.84
CA ALA A 474 -12.14 17.97 39.17
C ALA A 474 -11.44 18.50 37.91
N ASP A 475 -11.05 17.64 37.03
CA ASP A 475 -10.26 17.98 35.82
C ASP A 475 -11.12 18.57 34.70
N LEU A 476 -12.35 18.06 34.51
CA LEU A 476 -13.19 18.44 33.38
C LEU A 476 -14.42 19.30 33.77
N PHE A 477 -14.92 19.21 34.99
CA PHE A 477 -16.16 19.85 35.44
C PHE A 477 -15.99 20.59 36.76
N PRO A 478 -14.94 21.45 36.95
CA PRO A 478 -14.65 22.06 38.25
C PRO A 478 -15.80 22.92 38.74
N ASP A 479 -16.48 23.66 37.88
CA ASP A 479 -17.55 24.59 38.21
C ASP A 479 -18.93 23.96 38.30
N GLU A 480 -19.05 22.65 37.92
CA GLU A 480 -20.34 21.98 37.90
C GLU A 480 -20.69 21.33 39.24
N LYS A 481 -21.99 21.40 39.59
CA LYS A 481 -22.50 20.67 40.75
C LYS A 481 -22.27 19.17 40.54
N HIS A 482 -21.85 18.47 41.60
CA HIS A 482 -21.59 17.02 41.60
C HIS A 482 -22.70 16.22 40.90
N ARG A 483 -23.97 16.51 41.14
CA ARG A 483 -25.11 15.81 40.54
C ARG A 483 -25.19 16.04 39.03
N THR A 484 -24.94 17.24 38.56
CA THR A 484 -24.97 17.63 37.15
C THR A 484 -23.82 16.95 36.40
N ALA A 485 -22.59 17.05 36.90
CA ALA A 485 -21.42 16.40 36.34
C ALA A 485 -21.58 14.88 36.27
N LYS A 486 -22.13 14.27 37.33
CA LYS A 486 -22.39 12.82 37.38
C LYS A 486 -23.42 12.38 36.34
N SER A 487 -24.51 13.13 36.19
CA SER A 487 -25.55 12.87 35.19
C SER A 487 -24.97 12.94 33.77
N TYR A 488 -24.20 14.00 33.49
CA TYR A 488 -23.53 14.18 32.19
C TYR A 488 -22.56 13.04 31.88
N PHE A 489 -21.74 12.65 32.83
CA PHE A 489 -20.79 11.53 32.65
C PHE A 489 -21.48 10.19 32.39
N HIS A 490 -22.60 9.93 33.08
CA HIS A 490 -23.38 8.72 32.82
C HIS A 490 -24.04 8.72 31.43
N GLN A 491 -24.58 9.88 31.00
CA GLN A 491 -25.12 10.03 29.64
C GLN A 491 -24.05 9.83 28.59
N PHE A 492 -22.85 10.37 28.80
CA PHE A 492 -21.73 10.14 27.86
C PHE A 492 -21.39 8.67 27.75
N ARG A 493 -21.25 7.96 28.86
CA ARG A 493 -20.97 6.51 28.83
C ARG A 493 -22.03 5.71 28.08
N HIS A 494 -23.29 6.08 28.26
CA HIS A 494 -24.40 5.43 27.55
C HIS A 494 -24.33 5.71 26.05
N GLN A 495 -24.19 6.95 25.65
CA GLN A 495 -24.09 7.35 24.25
C GLN A 495 -22.86 6.75 23.56
N LEU A 496 -21.71 6.71 24.24
CA LEU A 496 -20.52 6.09 23.67
C LEU A 496 -20.80 4.63 23.32
N LYS A 497 -21.40 3.87 24.24
CA LYS A 497 -21.76 2.46 24.02
C LYS A 497 -22.80 2.26 22.93
N GLU A 498 -23.76 3.17 22.79
CA GLU A 498 -24.82 3.09 21.77
C GLU A 498 -24.34 3.46 20.37
N HIS A 499 -23.45 4.45 20.24
CA HIS A 499 -23.03 4.98 18.94
C HIS A 499 -21.71 4.39 18.44
N VAL A 500 -20.93 3.75 19.32
CA VAL A 500 -19.64 3.15 18.98
C VAL A 500 -19.60 1.73 19.51
N GLU A 501 -20.01 0.79 18.67
CA GLU A 501 -19.97 -0.64 19.00
C GLU A 501 -18.53 -1.07 19.32
N GLY A 502 -18.33 -1.79 20.41
CA GLY A 502 -17.02 -2.25 20.85
C GLY A 502 -16.22 -1.22 21.68
N LEU A 503 -16.83 -0.07 22.04
CA LEU A 503 -16.19 0.94 22.88
C LEU A 503 -17.07 1.29 24.09
N GLU A 504 -16.55 1.11 25.29
CA GLU A 504 -17.29 1.48 26.50
C GLU A 504 -16.35 1.94 27.62
N ILE A 505 -16.88 2.73 28.54
CA ILE A 505 -16.22 3.07 29.79
C ILE A 505 -16.85 2.25 30.91
N GLU A 506 -16.13 1.21 31.35
CA GLU A 506 -16.54 0.30 32.41
C GLU A 506 -16.20 0.88 33.80
N TYR A 507 -17.02 0.54 34.79
CA TYR A 507 -16.71 0.77 36.17
C TYR A 507 -16.20 -0.52 36.82
N ASP A 508 -14.99 -0.47 37.31
CA ASP A 508 -14.37 -1.55 38.09
C ASP A 508 -14.67 -1.31 39.60
N ALA A 509 -15.43 -2.24 40.18
CA ALA A 509 -15.86 -2.13 41.57
C ALA A 509 -14.72 -2.41 42.57
N GLU A 510 -13.69 -3.16 42.20
CA GLU A 510 -12.54 -3.46 43.06
C GLU A 510 -11.63 -2.23 43.21
N SER A 511 -11.25 -1.64 42.09
CA SER A 511 -10.40 -0.44 42.07
C SER A 511 -11.18 0.85 42.30
N ARG A 512 -12.49 0.83 42.20
CA ARG A 512 -13.39 1.98 42.21
C ARG A 512 -13.07 3.01 41.11
N MET A 513 -12.55 2.54 39.98
CA MET A 513 -12.15 3.37 38.83
C MET A 513 -13.01 3.10 37.62
N TYR A 514 -13.12 4.08 36.75
CA TYR A 514 -13.61 3.92 35.41
C TYR A 514 -12.42 3.67 34.48
N ARG A 515 -12.56 2.77 33.51
CA ARG A 515 -11.56 2.52 32.48
C ARG A 515 -12.20 2.46 31.09
N LEU A 516 -11.47 2.92 30.10
CA LEU A 516 -11.84 2.72 28.71
C LEU A 516 -11.56 1.27 28.32
N LYS A 517 -12.58 0.55 27.89
CA LYS A 517 -12.48 -0.77 27.28
C LYS A 517 -12.80 -0.62 25.80
N SER A 518 -11.91 -1.13 24.97
CA SER A 518 -12.07 -1.06 23.53
C SER A 518 -11.83 -2.45 22.92
N GLU A 519 -12.77 -2.89 22.08
CA GLU A 519 -12.64 -4.04 21.20
C GLU A 519 -12.26 -3.59 19.78
N ILE A 520 -12.15 -2.26 19.56
CA ILE A 520 -11.77 -1.62 18.31
C ILE A 520 -10.45 -0.88 18.47
N ASP A 521 -9.69 -0.74 17.39
CA ASP A 521 -8.47 0.05 17.40
C ASP A 521 -8.80 1.54 17.46
N ILE A 522 -8.05 2.26 18.30
CA ILE A 522 -8.21 3.72 18.44
C ILE A 522 -6.93 4.39 17.96
N LEU A 523 -7.07 5.18 16.90
CA LEU A 523 -6.05 6.11 16.44
C LEU A 523 -6.31 7.47 17.05
N TRP A 524 -5.36 7.96 17.81
CA TRP A 524 -5.42 9.28 18.41
C TRP A 524 -4.27 10.15 17.92
N ASP A 525 -4.59 11.29 17.33
CA ASP A 525 -3.63 12.19 16.69
C ASP A 525 -2.53 12.68 17.65
N VAL A 526 -2.83 12.84 18.94
CA VAL A 526 -1.82 13.16 19.98
C VAL A 526 -0.86 11.99 20.22
N ALA A 527 -1.34 10.75 20.20
CA ALA A 527 -0.47 9.58 20.33
C ALA A 527 0.47 9.45 19.13
N ASP A 528 -0.01 9.76 17.93
CA ASP A 528 0.77 9.77 16.70
C ASP A 528 1.84 10.87 16.69
N LEU A 529 1.47 12.07 17.19
CA LEU A 529 2.42 13.17 17.35
C LEU A 529 3.53 12.79 18.34
N ARG A 530 3.19 12.25 19.51
CA ARG A 530 4.18 11.82 20.52
C ARG A 530 5.10 10.70 20.03
N ALA A 531 4.59 9.84 19.18
CA ALA A 531 5.36 8.75 18.58
C ALA A 531 6.19 9.17 17.35
N GLY A 532 6.15 10.45 16.96
CA GLY A 532 6.82 10.96 15.77
C GLY A 532 6.24 10.42 14.45
N ARG A 533 5.03 9.85 14.47
CA ARG A 533 4.33 9.38 13.27
C ARG A 533 3.61 10.50 12.52
N ARG A 534 3.44 11.65 13.15
CA ARG A 534 2.85 12.85 12.57
C ARG A 534 3.82 14.01 12.74
N SER A 535 4.14 14.69 11.64
CA SER A 535 5.05 15.84 11.61
C SER A 535 4.31 17.19 11.65
N GLU A 536 3.04 17.22 11.22
CA GLU A 536 2.25 18.46 11.19
C GLU A 536 1.22 18.48 12.32
N VAL A 537 1.15 19.60 13.00
CA VAL A 537 0.14 19.89 14.02
C VAL A 537 -0.78 20.96 13.46
N PRO A 538 -2.00 20.63 13.01
CA PRO A 538 -2.88 21.57 12.32
C PRO A 538 -3.44 22.67 13.21
N GLY A 539 -3.28 22.55 14.54
CA GLY A 539 -3.77 23.56 15.50
C GLY A 539 -3.66 23.14 16.96
N PRO A 540 -4.24 23.92 17.87
CA PRO A 540 -4.23 23.62 19.30
C PRO A 540 -4.99 22.33 19.62
N PHE A 541 -4.65 21.72 20.74
CA PHE A 541 -5.37 20.57 21.28
C PHE A 541 -6.76 21.00 21.77
N LEU A 542 -7.81 20.32 21.31
CA LEU A 542 -9.21 20.57 21.65
C LEU A 542 -9.56 22.07 21.59
N PRO A 543 -9.59 22.69 20.40
CA PRO A 543 -9.66 24.15 20.23
C PRO A 543 -10.90 24.83 20.86
N THR A 544 -11.97 24.08 21.11
CA THR A 544 -13.18 24.64 21.76
C THR A 544 -13.27 24.34 23.26
N CYS A 545 -12.34 23.56 23.81
CA CYS A 545 -12.33 23.20 25.23
C CYS A 545 -11.53 24.20 26.08
N THR A 546 -12.08 24.51 27.27
CA THR A 546 -11.50 25.48 28.21
C THR A 546 -11.19 24.87 29.58
N SER A 547 -11.20 23.54 29.71
CA SER A 547 -10.82 22.88 30.94
C SER A 547 -9.31 23.04 31.21
N ASP A 548 -8.95 23.18 32.49
CA ASP A 548 -7.55 23.30 32.89
C ASP A 548 -6.71 22.11 32.44
N TRP A 549 -7.32 20.92 32.38
CA TRP A 549 -6.69 19.72 31.85
C TRP A 549 -6.34 19.86 30.37
N ALA A 550 -7.30 20.30 29.53
CA ALA A 550 -7.08 20.46 28.10
C ALA A 550 -6.00 21.51 27.79
N LEU A 551 -6.03 22.64 28.49
CA LEU A 551 -5.02 23.70 28.35
C LEU A 551 -3.63 23.23 28.81
N THR A 552 -3.56 22.47 29.91
CA THR A 552 -2.29 21.90 30.39
C THR A 552 -1.69 20.91 29.40
N LEU A 553 -2.53 20.07 28.80
CA LEU A 553 -2.08 19.10 27.78
C LEU A 553 -1.66 19.82 26.48
N ASP A 554 -2.39 20.83 26.03
CA ASP A 554 -2.00 21.63 24.85
C ASP A 554 -0.61 22.25 25.03
N HIS A 555 -0.36 22.87 26.17
CA HIS A 555 0.96 23.43 26.50
C HIS A 555 2.06 22.36 26.55
N ALA A 556 1.77 21.18 27.09
CA ALA A 556 2.71 20.07 27.11
C ALA A 556 3.05 19.54 25.69
N LEU A 557 2.15 19.72 24.72
CA LEU A 557 2.35 19.30 23.33
C LEU A 557 3.13 20.33 22.50
N GLU A 558 3.31 21.58 22.95
CA GLU A 558 4.10 22.61 22.25
C GLU A 558 5.54 22.16 21.98
N ARG A 559 6.14 21.39 22.88
CA ARG A 559 7.49 20.83 22.70
C ARG A 559 7.63 19.92 21.46
N PHE A 560 6.52 19.30 21.01
CA PHE A 560 6.50 18.48 19.80
C PHE A 560 6.20 19.30 18.54
N ARG A 561 5.63 20.52 18.68
CA ARG A 561 5.39 21.47 17.58
C ARG A 561 6.64 22.22 17.16
N THR A 562 7.58 22.45 18.11
CA THR A 562 8.82 23.22 17.89
C THR A 562 10.02 22.37 17.52
N ALA A 563 9.93 21.04 17.55
CA ALA A 563 11.04 20.12 17.27
C ALA A 563 11.20 19.81 15.77
N HIS A 564 10.46 20.47 14.90
CA HIS A 564 10.52 20.41 13.44
C HIS A 564 10.62 21.85 12.91
#